data_44105722aba5fcf717f665a47a2f7428
#
_entry.id   44105722aba5fcf717f665a47a2f7428
#
_cell.length_a   1.000
_cell.length_b   1.000
_cell.length_c   1.000
_cell.angle_alpha   90.00
_cell.angle_beta   90.00
_cell.angle_gamma   90.00
#
_symmetry.space_group_name_H-M   'P 1'
#
loop_
_entity.id
_entity.type
_entity.pdbx_description
1 polymer ?
#
loop_
_entity_poly.entity_id
_entity_poly.type
_entity_poly.pdbx_seq_one_letter_code
_entity_poly.pdbx_strand_id
1 'polypeptide(L)'
;DKSNNTLGWKVLLDLESLYTRPQNINPLYSSRCFGTIRSQSTTLVLGILMASKPFLKWAGGKHKLVPFIEHNLPTPARKRLIEPFCGSAALSLALDFEHYLLNDINADLIGLFRILKEEKSGFIDYTRSFFTSENNSDSRFYELREQFNFSQDLHERSALFIYLNRHAFNGLCRYNSKGAFNVPFGRYKSPYFPQQEMEGFIQKSDRVELMCGDFQTILSLTNNTDTVYCDPPYAPLS
;
A
#
# COMPACT_ATOMS: atom_id res chain seq x y z
N ASP A 1 -3.67 -30.94 34.32
CA ASP A 1 -2.65 -30.07 33.73
C ASP A 1 -3.27 -29.31 32.58
N LYS A 2 -3.71 -28.09 32.88
CA LYS A 2 -4.19 -27.14 31.89
C LYS A 2 -2.98 -26.30 31.45
N SER A 3 -2.32 -26.70 30.38
CA SER A 3 -1.32 -25.86 29.73
C SER A 3 -2.03 -24.65 29.08
N ASN A 4 -1.88 -23.49 29.69
CA ASN A 4 -2.26 -22.21 29.14
C ASN A 4 -1.46 -21.94 27.85
N ASN A 5 -2.03 -22.25 26.70
CA ASN A 5 -1.57 -21.77 25.41
C ASN A 5 -2.06 -20.33 25.24
N THR A 6 -1.36 -19.38 25.85
CA THR A 6 -1.53 -17.96 25.57
C THR A 6 -0.97 -17.68 24.20
N LEU A 7 -1.83 -17.71 23.18
CA LEU A 7 -1.56 -17.16 21.86
C LEU A 7 -1.16 -15.69 22.04
N GLY A 8 0.10 -15.40 21.79
CA GLY A 8 0.64 -14.03 21.89
C GLY A 8 0.23 -13.13 20.72
N TRP A 9 -1.09 -12.95 20.55
CA TRP A 9 -1.63 -12.03 19.56
C TRP A 9 -1.53 -10.60 20.12
N LYS A 10 -0.61 -9.78 19.61
CA LYS A 10 -0.69 -8.34 19.76
C LYS A 10 -1.38 -7.78 18.52
N VAL A 11 -2.70 -7.72 18.56
CA VAL A 11 -3.49 -7.00 17.58
C VAL A 11 -3.37 -5.52 17.93
N LEU A 12 -2.74 -4.72 17.08
CA LEU A 12 -2.79 -3.26 17.15
C LEU A 12 -4.17 -2.82 16.62
N LEU A 13 -5.18 -2.90 17.49
CA LEU A 13 -6.51 -2.36 17.26
C LEU A 13 -6.55 -0.92 17.80
N ASP A 14 -7.08 -0.03 16.96
CA ASP A 14 -7.54 1.31 17.32
C ASP A 14 -6.47 2.37 17.66
N LEU A 15 -5.92 2.96 16.60
CA LEU A 15 -5.03 4.12 16.71
C LEU A 15 -5.78 5.44 17.00
N GLU A 16 -7.11 5.51 16.87
CA GLU A 16 -7.86 6.75 17.13
C GLU A 16 -7.90 7.10 18.62
N SER A 17 -7.90 6.12 19.52
CA SER A 17 -7.88 6.39 20.97
C SER A 17 -6.57 7.05 21.43
N LEU A 18 -5.50 6.95 20.64
CA LEU A 18 -4.20 7.56 20.94
C LEU A 18 -4.07 9.01 20.43
N TYR A 19 -4.96 9.43 19.51
CA TYR A 19 -4.92 10.77 18.92
C TYR A 19 -5.61 11.85 19.77
N THR A 20 -6.36 11.49 20.79
CA THR A 20 -7.12 12.45 21.62
C THR A 20 -6.34 13.05 22.80
N ARG A 21 -5.06 12.76 22.95
CA ARG A 21 -4.21 13.43 23.94
C ARG A 21 -3.11 14.23 23.26
N PRO A 22 -3.02 15.57 23.49
CA PRO A 22 -1.88 16.35 23.05
C PRO A 22 -0.65 15.91 23.84
N GLN A 23 0.16 15.06 23.29
CA GLN A 23 1.48 14.75 23.80
C GLN A 23 2.46 15.77 23.22
N ASN A 24 3.07 16.58 24.09
CA ASN A 24 4.23 17.41 23.77
C ASN A 24 5.34 16.53 23.19
N ILE A 25 5.42 16.44 21.86
CA ILE A 25 6.52 15.78 21.18
C ILE A 25 7.64 16.81 21.07
N ASN A 26 8.67 16.62 21.88
CA ASN A 26 9.89 17.40 21.89
C ASN A 26 10.59 17.29 20.51
N PRO A 27 10.96 18.40 19.83
CA PRO A 27 11.53 18.37 18.48
C PRO A 27 13.04 18.09 18.46
N LEU A 28 13.50 17.00 19.06
CA LEU A 28 14.93 16.65 19.17
C LEU A 28 15.38 15.48 18.29
N TYR A 29 14.63 15.12 17.25
CA TYR A 29 15.11 14.15 16.24
C TYR A 29 15.21 14.79 14.84
N SER A 30 16.01 15.84 14.76
CA SER A 30 16.60 16.28 13.49
C SER A 30 18.12 16.21 13.59
N SER A 31 18.73 15.59 12.60
CA SER A 31 20.17 15.64 12.32
C SER A 31 21.12 14.92 13.31
N ARG A 32 21.37 13.64 13.08
CA ARG A 32 22.70 13.01 13.25
C ARG A 32 22.69 11.59 12.71
N CYS A 33 23.23 11.40 11.51
CA CYS A 33 23.99 10.24 11.05
C CYS A 33 24.55 10.51 9.65
N PHE A 34 25.49 11.47 9.57
CA PHE A 34 26.50 11.48 8.51
C PHE A 34 27.83 11.18 9.17
N GLY A 35 28.16 9.92 9.26
CA GLY A 35 29.50 9.44 9.58
C GLY A 35 30.22 9.09 8.28
N THR A 36 31.21 9.91 7.89
CA THR A 36 32.09 9.61 6.78
C THR A 36 33.09 8.52 7.22
N ILE A 37 32.95 7.30 6.71
CA ILE A 37 33.97 6.28 6.79
C ILE A 37 34.65 6.20 5.43
N ARG A 38 35.84 6.77 5.33
CA ARG A 38 36.79 6.47 4.24
C ARG A 38 37.54 5.19 4.61
N SER A 39 37.38 4.13 3.84
CA SER A 39 38.32 3.03 3.74
C SER A 39 38.20 2.40 2.36
N GLN A 40 39.35 2.03 1.80
CA GLN A 40 39.57 1.64 0.41
C GLN A 40 38.87 0.31 0.04
N SER A 41 38.47 0.28 -1.23
CA SER A 41 38.26 -0.92 -2.08
C SER A 41 37.39 -2.05 -1.52
N THR A 42 36.10 -1.92 -1.70
CA THR A 42 35.17 -2.91 -2.22
C THR A 42 33.85 -2.16 -2.41
N THR A 43 33.41 -1.97 -3.65
CA THR A 43 32.11 -1.37 -3.95
C THR A 43 31.02 -2.37 -3.55
N LEU A 44 30.75 -2.47 -2.27
CA LEU A 44 29.48 -2.98 -1.78
C LEU A 44 28.45 -1.89 -2.10
N VAL A 45 27.70 -2.10 -3.18
CA VAL A 45 26.42 -1.38 -3.37
C VAL A 45 25.51 -1.84 -2.25
N LEU A 46 25.65 -1.22 -1.09
CA LEU A 46 24.64 -1.27 -0.05
C LEU A 46 23.45 -0.50 -0.63
N GLY A 47 22.55 -1.19 -1.35
CA GLY A 47 21.25 -0.67 -1.66
C GLY A 47 20.55 -0.38 -0.34
N ILE A 48 20.64 0.89 0.11
CA ILE A 48 19.75 1.38 1.15
C ILE A 48 18.37 1.19 0.55
N LEU A 49 17.65 0.19 1.02
CA LEU A 49 16.23 0.03 0.71
C LEU A 49 15.55 1.27 1.29
N MET A 50 15.42 2.30 0.48
CA MET A 50 14.63 3.48 0.84
C MET A 50 13.22 2.98 1.09
N ALA A 51 12.69 3.24 2.28
CA ALA A 51 11.30 2.93 2.61
C ALA A 51 10.39 3.42 1.49
N SER A 52 9.80 2.49 0.73
CA SER A 52 9.02 2.83 -0.44
C SER A 52 7.66 3.39 0.00
N LYS A 53 7.24 4.47 -0.63
CA LYS A 53 5.91 5.04 -0.42
C LYS A 53 4.88 4.25 -1.23
N PRO A 54 3.60 4.26 -0.82
CA PRO A 54 2.54 3.70 -1.64
C PRO A 54 2.41 4.42 -2.99
N PHE A 55 2.28 3.64 -4.06
CA PHE A 55 2.02 4.19 -5.40
C PHE A 55 0.55 4.59 -5.62
N LEU A 56 -0.36 4.21 -4.73
CA LEU A 56 -1.75 4.64 -4.73
C LEU A 56 -2.02 5.69 -3.64
N LYS A 57 -2.86 6.66 -3.95
CA LYS A 57 -3.53 7.46 -2.93
C LYS A 57 -4.65 6.58 -2.34
N TRP A 58 -4.70 6.45 -1.02
CA TRP A 58 -5.68 5.60 -0.37
C TRP A 58 -6.23 6.30 0.87
N ALA A 59 -7.56 6.34 0.98
CA ALA A 59 -8.22 6.92 2.14
C ALA A 59 -7.79 6.17 3.42
N GLY A 60 -7.44 6.89 4.46
CA GLY A 60 -6.94 6.29 5.70
C GLY A 60 -5.51 5.75 5.62
N GLY A 61 -4.77 5.98 4.53
CA GLY A 61 -3.41 5.47 4.36
C GLY A 61 -2.47 5.83 5.52
N LYS A 62 -1.83 4.83 6.11
CA LYS A 62 -1.03 4.93 7.34
C LYS A 62 0.45 5.27 7.13
N HIS A 63 0.85 5.68 5.92
CA HIS A 63 2.27 5.94 5.61
C HIS A 63 2.96 6.88 6.62
N LYS A 64 2.26 7.93 7.08
CA LYS A 64 2.80 8.87 8.07
C LYS A 64 2.96 8.26 9.47
N LEU A 65 2.25 7.18 9.75
CA LEU A 65 2.27 6.48 11.04
C LEU A 65 3.27 5.31 11.06
N VAL A 66 3.89 4.99 9.92
CA VAL A 66 4.83 3.87 9.82
C VAL A 66 5.93 3.92 10.91
N PRO A 67 6.61 5.05 11.19
CA PRO A 67 7.64 5.08 12.23
C PRO A 67 7.10 4.75 13.63
N PHE A 68 5.88 5.21 13.93
CA PHE A 68 5.20 4.90 15.19
C PHE A 68 4.81 3.43 15.26
N ILE A 69 4.23 2.88 14.19
CA ILE A 69 3.84 1.48 14.10
C ILE A 69 5.08 0.60 14.25
N GLU A 70 6.14 0.90 13.50
CA GLU A 70 7.41 0.15 13.55
C GLU A 70 8.00 0.08 14.96
N HIS A 71 8.00 1.22 15.68
CA HIS A 71 8.49 1.29 17.05
C HIS A 71 7.67 0.39 18.02
N ASN A 72 6.40 0.18 17.74
CA ASN A 72 5.50 -0.60 18.58
C ASN A 72 5.31 -2.05 18.10
N LEU A 73 5.95 -2.45 17.00
CA LEU A 73 5.91 -3.84 16.57
C LEU A 73 6.61 -4.76 17.59
N PRO A 74 6.09 -5.98 17.79
CA PRO A 74 6.78 -6.95 18.63
C PRO A 74 8.15 -7.30 18.04
N THR A 75 9.17 -7.29 18.88
CA THR A 75 10.49 -7.85 18.57
C THR A 75 10.57 -9.27 19.12
N PRO A 76 11.17 -10.27 18.47
CA PRO A 76 12.03 -10.23 17.30
C PRO A 76 11.43 -11.00 16.11
N ALA A 77 12.01 -11.14 15.06
CA ALA A 77 11.69 -11.91 13.87
C ALA A 77 10.60 -11.31 12.99
N ARG A 78 11.04 -10.38 12.12
CA ARG A 78 10.27 -9.88 10.97
C ARG A 78 10.15 -10.97 9.89
N LYS A 79 9.55 -12.15 10.26
CA LYS A 79 9.40 -13.26 9.33
C LYS A 79 8.33 -12.98 8.31
N ARG A 80 7.07 -12.85 8.73
CA ARG A 80 5.96 -12.58 7.83
C ARG A 80 5.06 -11.48 8.38
N LEU A 81 4.81 -10.46 7.56
CA LEU A 81 3.80 -9.45 7.82
C LEU A 81 2.52 -9.80 7.06
N ILE A 82 1.41 -9.78 7.76
CA ILE A 82 0.08 -10.06 7.22
C ILE A 82 -0.77 -8.80 7.35
N GLU A 83 -1.29 -8.30 6.23
CA GLU A 83 -2.25 -7.19 6.18
C GLU A 83 -3.60 -7.69 5.63
N PRO A 84 -4.59 -8.04 6.51
CA PRO A 84 -5.91 -8.50 6.07
C PRO A 84 -6.73 -7.42 5.34
N PHE A 85 -6.39 -6.16 5.51
CA PHE A 85 -6.97 -4.97 4.88
C PHE A 85 -5.83 -4.11 4.34
N CYS A 86 -5.16 -4.59 3.28
CA CYS A 86 -3.88 -4.00 2.87
C CYS A 86 -4.01 -2.60 2.26
N GLY A 87 -5.16 -2.28 1.63
CA GLY A 87 -5.32 -1.00 0.94
C GLY A 87 -4.10 -0.70 0.05
N SER A 88 -3.45 0.45 0.26
CA SER A 88 -2.23 0.81 -0.48
C SER A 88 -0.96 0.08 -0.04
N ALA A 89 -1.03 -0.90 0.84
CA ALA A 89 0.09 -1.67 1.39
C ALA A 89 1.19 -0.78 2.02
N ALA A 90 0.78 0.30 2.69
CA ALA A 90 1.72 1.32 3.18
C ALA A 90 2.76 0.75 4.15
N LEU A 91 2.36 -0.20 5.00
CA LEU A 91 3.23 -0.79 5.99
C LEU A 91 4.20 -1.80 5.35
N SER A 92 3.69 -2.69 4.50
CA SER A 92 4.51 -3.68 3.78
C SER A 92 5.52 -3.02 2.83
N LEU A 93 5.16 -1.89 2.22
CA LEU A 93 6.10 -1.14 1.38
C LEU A 93 7.21 -0.48 2.18
N ALA A 94 6.90 0.03 3.37
CA ALA A 94 7.84 0.77 4.19
C ALA A 94 8.74 -0.13 5.05
N LEU A 95 8.22 -1.23 5.60
CA LEU A 95 8.94 -2.12 6.50
C LEU A 95 9.58 -3.29 5.75
N ASP A 96 10.65 -3.84 6.32
CA ASP A 96 11.33 -5.00 5.74
C ASP A 96 11.04 -6.26 6.55
N PHE A 97 10.37 -7.22 5.90
CA PHE A 97 10.06 -8.56 6.39
C PHE A 97 10.54 -9.61 5.38
N GLU A 98 10.77 -10.83 5.84
CA GLU A 98 11.16 -11.92 4.94
C GLU A 98 10.04 -12.28 3.96
N HIS A 99 8.77 -12.23 4.40
CA HIS A 99 7.58 -12.50 3.60
C HIS A 99 6.44 -11.54 3.93
N TYR A 100 5.51 -11.39 2.99
CA TYR A 100 4.30 -10.58 3.14
C TYR A 100 3.09 -11.36 2.64
N LEU A 101 1.97 -11.24 3.34
CA LEU A 101 0.66 -11.70 2.88
C LEU A 101 -0.28 -10.49 2.88
N LEU A 102 -0.63 -10.03 1.69
CA LEU A 102 -1.52 -8.88 1.48
C LEU A 102 -2.89 -9.35 1.02
N ASN A 103 -3.91 -8.92 1.71
CA ASN A 103 -5.30 -9.18 1.34
C ASN A 103 -6.12 -7.90 1.32
N ASP A 104 -7.07 -7.85 0.43
CA ASP A 104 -8.15 -6.87 0.42
C ASP A 104 -9.37 -7.48 -0.26
N ILE A 105 -10.56 -7.00 0.08
CA ILE A 105 -11.78 -7.40 -0.59
C ILE A 105 -11.93 -6.78 -1.98
N ASN A 106 -11.17 -5.70 -2.25
CA ASN A 106 -11.18 -4.99 -3.52
C ASN A 106 -10.39 -5.76 -4.59
N ALA A 107 -11.12 -6.42 -5.50
CA ALA A 107 -10.51 -7.22 -6.56
C ALA A 107 -9.67 -6.39 -7.55
N ASP A 108 -10.03 -5.14 -7.83
CA ASP A 108 -9.25 -4.26 -8.71
C ASP A 108 -7.91 -3.91 -8.08
N LEU A 109 -7.88 -3.68 -6.77
CA LEU A 109 -6.66 -3.42 -6.03
C LEU A 109 -5.72 -4.62 -6.03
N ILE A 110 -6.22 -5.80 -5.68
CA ILE A 110 -5.41 -7.03 -5.65
C ILE A 110 -4.98 -7.44 -7.07
N GLY A 111 -5.87 -7.27 -8.05
CA GLY A 111 -5.56 -7.48 -9.47
C GLY A 111 -4.39 -6.61 -9.93
N LEU A 112 -4.41 -5.33 -9.59
CA LEU A 112 -3.32 -4.40 -9.87
C LEU A 112 -1.98 -4.85 -9.24
N PHE A 113 -1.97 -5.22 -7.95
CA PHE A 113 -0.76 -5.73 -7.31
C PHE A 113 -0.23 -7.00 -8.00
N ARG A 114 -1.13 -7.87 -8.46
CA ARG A 114 -0.77 -9.11 -9.17
C ARG A 114 -0.12 -8.81 -10.50
N ILE A 115 -0.73 -7.98 -11.35
CA ILE A 115 -0.17 -7.60 -12.66
C ILE A 115 1.18 -6.89 -12.49
N LEU A 116 1.29 -5.96 -11.55
CA LEU A 116 2.55 -5.27 -11.29
C LEU A 116 3.66 -6.23 -10.82
N LYS A 117 3.32 -7.26 -10.03
CA LYS A 117 4.25 -8.31 -9.62
C LYS A 117 4.69 -9.17 -10.80
N GLU A 118 3.76 -9.56 -11.68
CA GLU A 118 4.00 -10.49 -12.78
C GLU A 118 4.74 -9.82 -13.94
N GLU A 119 4.31 -8.63 -14.37
CA GLU A 119 4.81 -7.97 -15.57
C GLU A 119 5.88 -6.90 -15.29
N LYS A 120 6.05 -6.52 -14.04
CA LYS A 120 7.13 -5.62 -13.58
C LYS A 120 7.20 -4.31 -14.41
N SER A 121 8.38 -4.03 -15.01
CA SER A 121 8.60 -2.80 -15.78
C SER A 121 7.71 -2.69 -17.03
N GLY A 122 7.35 -3.80 -17.66
CA GLY A 122 6.45 -3.80 -18.81
C GLY A 122 5.10 -3.17 -18.49
N PHE A 123 4.53 -3.52 -17.33
CA PHE A 123 3.29 -2.92 -16.86
C PHE A 123 3.44 -1.42 -16.50
N ILE A 124 4.58 -1.02 -15.94
CA ILE A 124 4.86 0.40 -15.68
C ILE A 124 4.84 1.22 -16.98
N ASP A 125 5.50 0.72 -18.03
CA ASP A 125 5.56 1.41 -19.31
C ASP A 125 4.19 1.49 -19.99
N TYR A 126 3.41 0.41 -19.93
CA TYR A 126 2.04 0.42 -20.41
C TYR A 126 1.17 1.43 -19.65
N THR A 127 1.23 1.43 -18.33
CA THR A 127 0.47 2.37 -17.48
C THR A 127 0.87 3.81 -17.78
N ARG A 128 2.16 4.08 -18.04
CA ARG A 128 2.66 5.41 -18.39
C ARG A 128 1.97 5.98 -19.61
N SER A 129 1.61 5.16 -20.61
CA SER A 129 0.94 5.61 -21.82
C SER A 129 -0.38 6.34 -21.58
N PHE A 130 -1.02 6.13 -20.43
CA PHE A 130 -2.23 6.86 -20.03
C PHE A 130 -1.94 8.23 -19.40
N PHE A 131 -0.70 8.52 -18.98
CA PHE A 131 -0.33 9.77 -18.30
C PHE A 131 0.16 10.84 -19.29
N THR A 132 -0.67 11.17 -20.27
CA THR A 132 -0.40 12.22 -21.25
C THR A 132 -1.20 13.49 -20.94
N SER A 133 -0.78 14.62 -21.51
CA SER A 133 -1.52 15.89 -21.40
C SER A 133 -2.93 15.79 -22.01
N GLU A 134 -3.07 15.02 -23.09
CA GLU A 134 -4.34 14.77 -23.76
C GLU A 134 -5.33 14.05 -22.84
N ASN A 135 -4.86 13.02 -22.14
CA ASN A 135 -5.67 12.25 -21.22
C ASN A 135 -6.01 13.01 -19.93
N ASN A 136 -5.38 14.17 -19.65
CA ASN A 136 -5.68 15.00 -18.49
C ASN A 136 -6.76 16.03 -18.79
N SER A 137 -7.86 15.62 -19.37
CA SER A 137 -9.03 16.46 -19.66
C SER A 137 -10.32 15.83 -19.13
N ASP A 138 -11.35 16.66 -18.95
CA ASP A 138 -12.64 16.22 -18.38
C ASP A 138 -13.27 15.11 -19.25
N SER A 139 -13.33 15.30 -20.57
CA SER A 139 -13.91 14.32 -21.50
C SER A 139 -13.15 12.99 -21.46
N ARG A 140 -11.81 13.06 -21.61
CA ARG A 140 -10.98 11.83 -21.62
C ARG A 140 -11.00 11.09 -20.29
N PHE A 141 -11.04 11.82 -19.18
CA PHE A 141 -11.17 11.17 -17.87
C PHE A 141 -12.45 10.33 -17.77
N TYR A 142 -13.59 10.86 -18.22
CA TYR A 142 -14.85 10.11 -18.16
C TYR A 142 -14.89 8.96 -19.17
N GLU A 143 -14.32 9.12 -20.35
CA GLU A 143 -14.18 8.02 -21.32
C GLU A 143 -13.32 6.86 -20.73
N LEU A 144 -12.14 7.17 -20.18
CA LEU A 144 -11.26 6.17 -19.57
C LEU A 144 -11.88 5.56 -18.29
N ARG A 145 -12.69 6.31 -17.56
CA ARG A 145 -13.45 5.78 -16.42
C ARG A 145 -14.53 4.78 -16.88
N GLU A 146 -15.21 5.07 -17.97
CA GLU A 146 -16.15 4.12 -18.57
C GLU A 146 -15.42 2.89 -19.09
N GLN A 147 -14.32 3.06 -19.79
CA GLN A 147 -13.48 1.96 -20.24
C GLN A 147 -13.06 1.06 -19.07
N PHE A 148 -12.60 1.63 -17.95
CA PHE A 148 -12.35 0.89 -16.71
C PHE A 148 -13.58 0.11 -16.24
N ASN A 149 -14.75 0.73 -16.22
CA ASN A 149 -15.97 0.10 -15.72
C ASN A 149 -16.46 -1.08 -16.58
N PHE A 150 -16.17 -1.08 -17.89
CA PHE A 150 -16.60 -2.12 -18.82
C PHE A 150 -15.52 -3.16 -19.12
N SER A 151 -14.24 -2.82 -18.98
CA SER A 151 -13.15 -3.72 -19.31
C SER A 151 -13.16 -4.97 -18.42
N GLN A 152 -12.97 -6.12 -19.04
CA GLN A 152 -12.74 -7.40 -18.37
C GLN A 152 -11.26 -7.83 -18.44
N ASP A 153 -10.44 -7.07 -19.16
CA ASP A 153 -9.01 -7.30 -19.22
C ASP A 153 -8.35 -6.77 -17.95
N LEU A 154 -7.78 -7.67 -17.17
CA LEU A 154 -7.14 -7.35 -15.90
C LEU A 154 -5.95 -6.40 -16.07
N HIS A 155 -5.19 -6.55 -17.15
CA HIS A 155 -4.04 -5.70 -17.44
C HIS A 155 -4.47 -4.25 -17.70
N GLU A 156 -5.41 -4.05 -18.62
CA GLU A 156 -5.97 -2.74 -18.94
C GLU A 156 -6.66 -2.11 -17.71
N ARG A 157 -7.50 -2.90 -17.01
CA ARG A 157 -8.18 -2.45 -15.79
C ARG A 157 -7.20 -1.97 -14.72
N SER A 158 -6.11 -2.70 -14.51
CA SER A 158 -5.08 -2.34 -13.52
C SER A 158 -4.38 -1.04 -13.87
N ALA A 159 -4.04 -0.81 -15.13
CA ALA A 159 -3.42 0.42 -15.59
C ALA A 159 -4.39 1.62 -15.46
N LEU A 160 -5.65 1.43 -15.87
CA LEU A 160 -6.70 2.44 -15.71
C LEU A 160 -7.01 2.72 -14.23
N PHE A 161 -6.89 1.74 -13.33
CA PHE A 161 -7.06 1.95 -11.90
C PHE A 161 -6.03 2.93 -11.34
N ILE A 162 -4.75 2.81 -11.74
CA ILE A 162 -3.69 3.78 -11.37
C ILE A 162 -4.01 5.16 -11.96
N TYR A 163 -4.38 5.21 -13.25
CA TYR A 163 -4.75 6.45 -13.91
C TYR A 163 -5.89 7.15 -13.16
N LEU A 164 -6.99 6.44 -12.89
CA LEU A 164 -8.15 6.98 -12.17
C LEU A 164 -7.78 7.45 -10.77
N ASN A 165 -7.02 6.65 -10.02
CA ASN A 165 -6.58 7.03 -8.68
C ASN A 165 -5.76 8.34 -8.67
N ARG A 166 -5.00 8.61 -9.74
CA ARG A 166 -4.15 9.81 -9.82
C ARG A 166 -4.88 11.02 -10.39
N HIS A 167 -5.89 10.81 -11.23
CA HIS A 167 -6.64 11.88 -11.90
C HIS A 167 -7.98 12.20 -11.22
N ALA A 168 -8.55 11.28 -10.44
CA ALA A 168 -9.81 11.48 -9.74
C ALA A 168 -9.68 12.43 -8.54
N PHE A 169 -10.80 13.04 -8.17
CA PHE A 169 -10.91 13.97 -7.05
C PHE A 169 -10.37 13.35 -5.75
N ASN A 170 -9.39 14.00 -5.15
CA ASN A 170 -8.65 13.60 -3.94
C ASN A 170 -8.03 12.18 -3.98
N GLY A 171 -7.92 11.56 -5.16
CA GLY A 171 -7.42 10.20 -5.29
C GLY A 171 -8.31 9.16 -4.61
N LEU A 172 -9.60 9.48 -4.46
CA LEU A 172 -10.56 8.56 -3.88
C LEU A 172 -10.72 7.31 -4.76
N CYS A 173 -10.94 6.18 -4.12
CA CYS A 173 -11.38 4.95 -4.76
C CYS A 173 -12.78 4.62 -4.22
N ARG A 174 -13.80 4.78 -5.06
CA ARG A 174 -15.19 4.59 -4.65
C ARG A 174 -15.99 3.99 -5.79
N TYR A 175 -16.82 3.01 -5.43
CA TYR A 175 -17.75 2.36 -6.33
C TYR A 175 -19.20 2.66 -5.92
N ASN A 176 -20.09 2.70 -6.90
CA ASN A 176 -21.53 2.79 -6.63
C ASN A 176 -22.12 1.41 -6.30
N SER A 177 -23.41 1.35 -5.99
CA SER A 177 -24.12 0.10 -5.67
C SER A 177 -24.13 -0.94 -6.79
N LYS A 178 -23.80 -0.53 -8.03
CA LYS A 178 -23.68 -1.42 -9.20
C LYS A 178 -22.22 -1.89 -9.43
N GLY A 179 -21.28 -1.55 -8.54
CA GLY A 179 -19.87 -1.90 -8.67
C GLY A 179 -19.09 -1.06 -9.67
N ALA A 180 -19.64 0.06 -10.16
CA ALA A 180 -18.94 0.94 -11.08
C ALA A 180 -18.17 2.03 -10.33
N PHE A 181 -16.91 2.27 -10.71
CA PHE A 181 -16.11 3.39 -10.21
C PHE A 181 -16.78 4.72 -10.58
N ASN A 182 -17.00 5.59 -9.58
CA ASN A 182 -17.86 6.78 -9.75
C ASN A 182 -17.27 8.08 -9.20
N VAL A 183 -15.97 8.12 -8.95
CA VAL A 183 -15.31 9.37 -8.49
C VAL A 183 -15.21 10.33 -9.67
N PRO A 184 -15.46 11.64 -9.46
CA PRO A 184 -15.34 12.65 -10.50
C PRO A 184 -13.89 13.01 -10.80
N PHE A 185 -13.67 13.69 -11.92
CA PHE A 185 -12.36 14.23 -12.31
C PHE A 185 -11.82 15.25 -11.29
N GLY A 186 -10.55 15.11 -10.93
CA GLY A 186 -9.90 15.94 -9.90
C GLY A 186 -9.31 17.24 -10.40
N ARG A 187 -9.22 17.44 -11.74
CA ARG A 187 -8.73 18.68 -12.40
C ARG A 187 -7.33 19.12 -11.96
N TYR A 188 -6.44 18.14 -11.71
CA TYR A 188 -5.05 18.42 -11.39
C TYR A 188 -4.31 18.92 -12.63
N LYS A 189 -3.42 19.92 -12.47
CA LYS A 189 -2.61 20.44 -13.58
C LYS A 189 -1.63 19.43 -14.15
N SER A 190 -1.02 18.63 -13.26
CA SER A 190 -0.05 17.59 -13.61
C SER A 190 -0.19 16.43 -12.63
N PRO A 191 -1.02 15.43 -12.95
CA PRO A 191 -1.14 14.23 -12.14
C PRO A 191 0.21 13.50 -12.08
N TYR A 192 0.65 13.17 -10.88
CA TYR A 192 1.92 12.49 -10.64
C TYR A 192 1.87 11.02 -11.06
N PHE A 193 2.81 10.58 -11.90
CA PHE A 193 2.98 9.18 -12.25
C PHE A 193 3.90 8.48 -11.24
N PRO A 194 3.43 7.45 -10.50
CA PRO A 194 4.13 6.91 -9.34
C PRO A 194 5.13 5.80 -9.71
N GLN A 195 6.02 6.06 -10.66
CA GLN A 195 6.97 5.07 -11.16
C GLN A 195 7.88 4.53 -10.06
N GLN A 196 8.52 5.42 -9.31
CA GLN A 196 9.49 5.01 -8.27
C GLN A 196 8.84 4.15 -7.20
N GLU A 197 7.61 4.47 -6.84
CA GLU A 197 6.85 3.71 -5.86
C GLU A 197 6.44 2.33 -6.38
N MET A 198 6.07 2.23 -7.68
CA MET A 198 5.81 0.93 -8.32
C MET A 198 7.07 0.08 -8.42
N GLU A 199 8.20 0.67 -8.79
CA GLU A 199 9.51 0.01 -8.78
C GLU A 199 9.88 -0.49 -7.38
N GLY A 200 9.57 0.30 -6.34
CA GLY A 200 9.78 -0.11 -4.95
C GLY A 200 8.93 -1.32 -4.54
N PHE A 201 7.70 -1.44 -5.03
CA PHE A 201 6.90 -2.65 -4.85
C PHE A 201 7.50 -3.85 -5.58
N ILE A 202 7.93 -3.67 -6.84
CA ILE A 202 8.53 -4.74 -7.66
C ILE A 202 9.75 -5.34 -6.95
N GLN A 203 10.59 -4.54 -6.30
CA GLN A 203 11.76 -5.03 -5.57
C GLN A 203 11.41 -5.98 -4.43
N LYS A 204 10.21 -5.86 -3.85
CA LYS A 204 9.70 -6.72 -2.76
C LYS A 204 8.76 -7.82 -3.27
N SER A 205 8.26 -7.72 -4.49
CA SER A 205 7.14 -8.48 -5.01
C SER A 205 7.34 -10.01 -4.96
N ASP A 206 8.58 -10.49 -5.11
CA ASP A 206 8.87 -11.93 -5.06
C ASP A 206 8.62 -12.52 -3.65
N ARG A 207 8.61 -11.68 -2.60
CA ARG A 207 8.30 -12.04 -1.21
C ARG A 207 6.83 -11.80 -0.83
N VAL A 208 6.01 -11.30 -1.76
CA VAL A 208 4.61 -10.94 -1.53
C VAL A 208 3.68 -12.02 -2.04
N GLU A 209 2.85 -12.53 -1.17
CA GLU A 209 1.67 -13.33 -1.49
C GLU A 209 0.44 -12.43 -1.50
N LEU A 210 -0.46 -12.63 -2.48
CA LEU A 210 -1.63 -11.80 -2.71
C LEU A 210 -2.90 -12.65 -2.61
N MET A 211 -3.83 -12.24 -1.77
CA MET A 211 -5.14 -12.84 -1.64
C MET A 211 -6.23 -11.78 -1.83
N CYS A 212 -7.38 -12.20 -2.35
CA CYS A 212 -8.54 -11.33 -2.52
C CYS A 212 -9.75 -12.01 -1.87
N GLY A 213 -10.23 -11.44 -0.78
CA GLY A 213 -11.37 -12.03 -0.09
C GLY A 213 -11.59 -11.54 1.32
N ASP A 214 -12.43 -12.28 2.04
CA ASP A 214 -12.78 -11.97 3.42
C ASP A 214 -11.56 -12.12 4.35
N PHE A 215 -11.42 -11.17 5.26
CA PHE A 215 -10.30 -11.13 6.22
C PHE A 215 -10.27 -12.35 7.17
N GLN A 216 -11.43 -12.97 7.44
CA GLN A 216 -11.49 -14.16 8.31
C GLN A 216 -10.71 -15.32 7.71
N THR A 217 -10.77 -15.48 6.38
CA THR A 217 -9.98 -16.50 5.67
C THR A 217 -8.50 -16.27 5.88
N ILE A 218 -8.05 -15.01 5.79
CA ILE A 218 -6.64 -14.66 5.98
C ILE A 218 -6.19 -14.91 7.41
N LEU A 219 -7.01 -14.52 8.39
CA LEU A 219 -6.68 -14.75 9.80
C LEU A 219 -6.56 -16.24 10.13
N SER A 220 -7.29 -17.12 9.44
CA SER A 220 -7.16 -18.57 9.63
C SER A 220 -5.81 -19.15 9.15
N LEU A 221 -5.08 -18.41 8.31
CA LEU A 221 -3.76 -18.80 7.78
C LEU A 221 -2.60 -18.30 8.64
N THR A 222 -2.89 -17.59 9.72
CA THR A 222 -1.87 -17.01 10.59
C THR A 222 -1.31 -18.03 11.58
N ASN A 223 -0.06 -17.81 11.99
CA ASN A 223 0.60 -18.60 13.02
C ASN A 223 1.30 -17.70 14.06
N ASN A 224 1.87 -18.28 15.10
CA ASN A 224 2.47 -17.55 16.22
C ASN A 224 3.78 -16.81 15.89
N THR A 225 4.33 -16.98 14.70
CA THR A 225 5.54 -16.26 14.23
C THR A 225 5.21 -15.09 13.33
N ASP A 226 3.94 -14.92 12.97
CA ASP A 226 3.48 -13.86 12.09
C ASP A 226 3.27 -12.53 12.84
N THR A 227 3.49 -11.44 12.14
CA THR A 227 3.04 -10.12 12.56
C THR A 227 1.78 -9.78 11.78
N VAL A 228 0.67 -9.54 12.46
CA VAL A 228 -0.60 -9.16 11.81
C VAL A 228 -0.87 -7.69 12.07
N TYR A 229 -1.08 -6.93 11.01
CA TYR A 229 -1.51 -5.54 11.08
C TYR A 229 -2.94 -5.40 10.52
N CYS A 230 -3.89 -5.12 11.41
CA CYS A 230 -5.30 -4.92 11.06
C CYS A 230 -5.64 -3.44 11.08
N ASP A 231 -6.07 -2.91 9.93
CA ASP A 231 -6.60 -1.56 9.75
C ASP A 231 -7.93 -1.64 8.98
N PRO A 232 -9.00 -2.14 9.62
CA PRO A 232 -10.29 -2.32 8.96
C PRO A 232 -10.92 -0.97 8.61
N PRO A 233 -11.81 -0.91 7.59
CA PRO A 233 -12.56 0.29 7.28
C PRO A 233 -13.45 0.66 8.48
N TYR A 234 -13.43 1.94 8.85
CA TYR A 234 -14.26 2.45 9.94
C TYR A 234 -15.72 2.57 9.50
N ALA A 235 -16.65 2.24 10.39
CA ALA A 235 -18.05 2.53 10.17
C ALA A 235 -18.24 4.05 10.00
N PRO A 236 -19.07 4.52 9.05
CA PRO A 236 -19.41 5.92 8.97
C PRO A 236 -19.97 6.38 10.32
N LEU A 237 -19.45 7.47 10.84
CA LEU A 237 -20.08 8.15 11.99
C LEU A 237 -21.47 8.62 11.54
N SER A 238 -22.50 8.08 12.16
CA SER A 238 -23.92 8.42 11.94
C SER A 238 -24.22 9.84 12.45
#